data_cb207a74bac448aa43a14b4d21150bd5
#
_entry.id   cb207a74bac448aa43a14b4d21150bd5
#
_cell.length_a   1.000
_cell.length_b   1.000
_cell.length_c   1.000
_cell.angle_alpha   90.00
_cell.angle_beta   90.00
_cell.angle_gamma   90.00
#
_symmetry.space_group_name_H-M   'P 1'
#
loop_
_entity.id
_entity.type
_entity.pdbx_description
1 polymer ?
#
loop_
_entity_poly.entity_id
_entity_poly.type
_entity_poly.pdbx_seq_one_letter_code
_entity_poly.pdbx_strand_id
1 'polypeptide(L)'
;MKTTVKWNNVWLLFLSQALFQTASILVITLSGVVGLQMAADKNLATLPIAMITVGTASMMIPASIILKKIGQRKGFMLGTIIGVLSGLVSWYGIIQQSFWIFSVGNMLLGAYQGFTQYYRFAAADAVPDAAKSKAISFVIAAGVIAAFAGPNLAKFTQHLGAVPYAYSYFSIILLSILAFGVVSLLKLQKPINLPTNGTAKKGRPLKEIIKNKDTILALLSSATAFVVMGMAMTTTPIAMHGFGHPSDSPATVIQWHVLGMFLPSFFTGMLIQKFGVYRIIFTGILLLLLYIIIAVTGNGFTNFVTALFIVGLGWNFLFIGGSSLLTKVYRPEEKEKTQAFNDFTVFTAMAISSFFAGSLYNNFGWNGVNLVLLPLLIVTLIVAIRMMKADIKTDY
;
A
#
# COMPACT_ATOMS: atom_id res chain seq x y z
N MET A 1 16.37 -26.09 -18.33
CA MET A 1 15.41 -26.55 -17.29
C MET A 1 14.15 -25.71 -17.41
N LYS A 2 13.01 -26.33 -17.76
CA LYS A 2 11.70 -25.65 -17.75
C LYS A 2 11.38 -25.29 -16.29
N THR A 3 11.47 -24.02 -15.94
CA THR A 3 10.97 -23.51 -14.64
C THR A 3 9.46 -23.72 -14.64
N THR A 4 8.98 -24.73 -13.93
CA THR A 4 7.56 -24.91 -13.68
C THR A 4 7.04 -23.66 -12.99
N VAL A 5 6.14 -22.95 -13.65
CA VAL A 5 5.52 -21.73 -13.14
C VAL A 5 4.81 -22.07 -11.83
N LYS A 6 5.28 -21.49 -10.72
CA LYS A 6 4.75 -21.79 -9.37
C LYS A 6 3.60 -20.85 -9.00
N TRP A 7 2.55 -20.82 -9.80
CA TRP A 7 1.35 -20.02 -9.51
C TRP A 7 0.75 -20.33 -8.13
N ASN A 8 0.98 -21.53 -7.56
CA ASN A 8 0.56 -21.84 -6.19
C ASN A 8 1.13 -20.87 -5.16
N ASN A 9 2.40 -20.42 -5.30
CA ASN A 9 2.95 -19.41 -4.40
C ASN A 9 2.27 -18.05 -4.59
N VAL A 10 1.89 -17.70 -5.82
CA VAL A 10 1.18 -16.44 -6.11
C VAL A 10 -0.22 -16.46 -5.46
N TRP A 11 -0.94 -17.58 -5.54
CA TRP A 11 -2.22 -17.77 -4.86
C TRP A 11 -2.11 -17.71 -3.33
N LEU A 12 -1.09 -18.34 -2.75
CA LEU A 12 -0.85 -18.27 -1.30
C LEU A 12 -0.53 -16.83 -0.86
N LEU A 13 0.25 -16.09 -1.64
CA LEU A 13 0.55 -14.69 -1.37
C LEU A 13 -0.69 -13.79 -1.53
N PHE A 14 -1.54 -14.06 -2.53
CA PHE A 14 -2.84 -13.40 -2.70
C PHE A 14 -3.73 -13.59 -1.47
N LEU A 15 -3.89 -14.85 -1.00
CA LEU A 15 -4.68 -15.14 0.20
C LEU A 15 -4.09 -14.47 1.46
N SER A 16 -2.77 -14.53 1.62
CA SER A 16 -2.09 -13.86 2.74
C SER A 16 -2.30 -12.35 2.71
N GLN A 17 -2.26 -11.75 1.50
CA GLN A 17 -2.53 -10.34 1.29
C GLN A 17 -3.99 -9.99 1.60
N ALA A 18 -4.96 -10.83 1.20
CA ALA A 18 -6.37 -10.64 1.50
C ALA A 18 -6.64 -10.64 3.01
N LEU A 19 -6.06 -11.59 3.74
CA LEU A 19 -6.19 -11.71 5.19
C LEU A 19 -5.60 -10.49 5.90
N PHE A 20 -4.38 -10.09 5.53
CA PHE A 20 -3.73 -8.89 6.08
C PHE A 20 -4.54 -7.63 5.78
N GLN A 21 -4.93 -7.41 4.53
CA GLN A 21 -5.66 -6.19 4.16
C GLN A 21 -7.05 -6.14 4.79
N THR A 22 -7.71 -7.27 5.01
CA THR A 22 -8.98 -7.34 5.77
C THR A 22 -8.77 -6.82 7.18
N ALA A 23 -7.71 -7.27 7.88
CA ALA A 23 -7.36 -6.77 9.20
C ALA A 23 -7.02 -5.26 9.17
N SER A 24 -6.24 -4.82 8.17
CA SER A 24 -5.85 -3.41 8.03
C SER A 24 -7.05 -2.49 7.78
N ILE A 25 -7.96 -2.85 6.87
CA ILE A 25 -9.16 -2.05 6.58
C ILE A 25 -10.10 -2.03 7.79
N LEU A 26 -10.28 -3.16 8.50
CA LEU A 26 -11.05 -3.19 9.75
C LEU A 26 -10.48 -2.17 10.75
N VAL A 27 -9.16 -2.18 10.96
CA VAL A 27 -8.50 -1.26 11.90
C VAL A 27 -8.65 0.19 11.46
N ILE A 28 -8.43 0.50 10.19
CA ILE A 28 -8.62 1.87 9.65
C ILE A 28 -10.07 2.33 9.86
N THR A 29 -11.04 1.45 9.68
CA THR A 29 -12.47 1.75 9.86
C THR A 29 -12.80 2.11 11.31
N LEU A 30 -12.22 1.43 12.27
CA LEU A 30 -12.59 1.55 13.70
C LEU A 30 -11.65 2.44 14.52
N SER A 31 -10.35 2.53 14.15
CA SER A 31 -9.35 3.18 15.02
C SER A 31 -9.64 4.65 15.31
N GLY A 32 -10.26 5.37 14.37
CA GLY A 32 -10.65 6.77 14.60
C GLY A 32 -11.73 6.90 15.69
N VAL A 33 -12.75 6.03 15.62
CA VAL A 33 -13.85 6.00 16.60
C VAL A 33 -13.35 5.56 17.97
N VAL A 34 -12.60 4.45 18.02
CA VAL A 34 -12.00 3.93 19.26
C VAL A 34 -11.03 4.95 19.87
N GLY A 35 -10.18 5.56 19.02
CA GLY A 35 -9.27 6.62 19.46
C GLY A 35 -10.00 7.83 20.05
N LEU A 36 -11.11 8.27 19.42
CA LEU A 36 -11.93 9.37 19.94
C LEU A 36 -12.57 9.04 21.29
N GLN A 37 -12.98 7.79 21.50
CA GLN A 37 -13.57 7.36 22.78
C GLN A 37 -12.53 7.30 23.90
N MET A 38 -11.33 6.80 23.59
CA MET A 38 -10.29 6.50 24.60
C MET A 38 -9.33 7.67 24.86
N ALA A 39 -9.16 8.60 23.91
CA ALA A 39 -8.25 9.72 24.07
C ALA A 39 -8.75 10.73 25.12
N ALA A 40 -7.92 11.04 26.11
CA ALA A 40 -8.17 12.12 27.06
C ALA A 40 -8.16 13.48 26.35
N ASP A 41 -7.17 13.72 25.50
CA ASP A 41 -7.13 14.84 24.57
C ASP A 41 -7.68 14.41 23.20
N LYS A 42 -8.82 14.97 22.80
CA LYS A 42 -9.50 14.65 21.54
C LYS A 42 -8.69 15.01 20.28
N ASN A 43 -7.71 15.89 20.40
CA ASN A 43 -6.77 16.19 19.31
C ASN A 43 -5.88 14.97 18.97
N LEU A 44 -5.72 14.03 19.88
CA LEU A 44 -4.96 12.79 19.64
C LEU A 44 -5.81 11.64 19.11
N ALA A 45 -7.11 11.81 18.89
CA ALA A 45 -8.02 10.75 18.47
C ALA A 45 -7.56 9.94 17.23
N THR A 46 -6.86 10.58 16.30
CA THR A 46 -6.34 9.95 15.08
C THR A 46 -4.93 9.38 15.23
N LEU A 47 -4.28 9.57 16.37
CA LEU A 47 -2.92 9.04 16.62
C LEU A 47 -2.81 7.54 16.40
N PRO A 48 -3.76 6.68 16.84
CA PRO A 48 -3.65 5.24 16.57
C PRO A 48 -3.57 4.90 15.07
N ILE A 49 -4.27 5.64 14.20
CA ILE A 49 -4.18 5.47 12.74
C ILE A 49 -2.80 5.92 12.24
N ALA A 50 -2.31 7.07 12.70
CA ALA A 50 -0.99 7.57 12.33
C ALA A 50 0.14 6.60 12.75
N MET A 51 -0.01 5.92 13.90
CA MET A 51 0.94 4.91 14.38
C MET A 51 1.07 3.71 13.44
N ILE A 52 0.03 3.36 12.66
CA ILE A 52 0.15 2.33 11.62
C ILE A 52 1.18 2.77 10.57
N THR A 53 1.09 4.02 10.09
CA THR A 53 2.02 4.55 9.09
C THR A 53 3.46 4.62 9.64
N VAL A 54 3.63 5.05 10.88
CA VAL A 54 4.93 5.08 11.58
C VAL A 54 5.50 3.66 11.69
N GLY A 55 4.70 2.69 12.11
CA GLY A 55 5.09 1.28 12.21
C GLY A 55 5.50 0.71 10.85
N THR A 56 4.75 1.05 9.80
CA THR A 56 5.05 0.61 8.42
C THR A 56 6.38 1.18 7.95
N ALA A 57 6.55 2.49 8.01
CA ALA A 57 7.77 3.16 7.57
C ALA A 57 9.01 2.66 8.34
N SER A 58 8.91 2.53 9.67
CA SER A 58 10.00 2.05 10.52
C SER A 58 10.41 0.61 10.21
N MET A 59 9.48 -0.25 9.75
CA MET A 59 9.74 -1.65 9.49
C MET A 59 10.20 -1.94 8.04
N MET A 60 10.07 -1.01 7.09
CA MET A 60 10.45 -1.26 5.68
C MET A 60 11.87 -1.76 5.52
N ILE A 61 12.85 -1.07 6.10
CA ILE A 61 14.26 -1.44 6.01
C ILE A 61 14.58 -2.68 6.87
N PRO A 62 14.18 -2.76 8.16
CA PRO A 62 14.36 -3.97 8.96
C PRO A 62 13.75 -5.22 8.34
N ALA A 63 12.52 -5.15 7.81
CA ALA A 63 11.88 -6.29 7.15
C ALA A 63 12.71 -6.78 5.96
N SER A 64 13.24 -5.89 5.14
CA SER A 64 14.12 -6.24 4.02
C SER A 64 15.37 -7.02 4.48
N ILE A 65 16.03 -6.53 5.53
CA ILE A 65 17.22 -7.18 6.10
C ILE A 65 16.86 -8.57 6.65
N ILE A 66 15.74 -8.68 7.36
CA ILE A 66 15.26 -9.95 7.92
C ILE A 66 14.94 -10.94 6.78
N LEU A 67 14.18 -10.51 5.76
CA LEU A 67 13.83 -11.33 4.59
C LEU A 67 15.08 -11.84 3.87
N LYS A 68 16.12 -11.00 3.77
CA LYS A 68 17.42 -11.40 3.20
C LYS A 68 18.14 -12.43 4.04
N LYS A 69 18.18 -12.25 5.39
CA LYS A 69 18.94 -13.12 6.31
C LYS A 69 18.28 -14.49 6.51
N ILE A 70 16.98 -14.54 6.78
CA ILE A 70 16.27 -15.78 7.14
C ILE A 70 15.41 -16.35 6.00
N GLY A 71 15.35 -15.64 4.88
CA GLY A 71 14.54 -16.00 3.70
C GLY A 71 13.09 -15.52 3.78
N GLN A 72 12.47 -15.37 2.62
CA GLN A 72 11.13 -14.78 2.48
C GLN A 72 10.07 -15.53 3.30
N ARG A 73 10.01 -16.87 3.23
CA ARG A 73 9.02 -17.68 3.97
C ARG A 73 9.08 -17.42 5.47
N LYS A 74 10.25 -17.55 6.09
CA LYS A 74 10.43 -17.35 7.53
C LYS A 74 10.18 -15.89 7.94
N GLY A 75 10.63 -14.94 7.12
CA GLY A 75 10.40 -13.53 7.36
C GLY A 75 8.91 -13.16 7.29
N PHE A 76 8.17 -13.71 6.35
CA PHE A 76 6.71 -13.52 6.27
C PHE A 76 5.97 -14.16 7.45
N MET A 77 6.41 -15.35 7.90
CA MET A 77 5.88 -15.95 9.14
C MET A 77 6.13 -15.04 10.35
N LEU A 78 7.32 -14.43 10.47
CA LEU A 78 7.60 -13.44 11.53
C LEU A 78 6.65 -12.24 11.42
N GLY A 79 6.40 -11.73 10.20
CA GLY A 79 5.42 -10.66 9.99
C GLY A 79 4.03 -11.02 10.51
N THR A 80 3.55 -12.24 10.24
CA THR A 80 2.24 -12.68 10.74
C THR A 80 2.21 -12.86 12.27
N ILE A 81 3.33 -13.26 12.91
CA ILE A 81 3.46 -13.28 14.37
C ILE A 81 3.34 -11.86 14.94
N ILE A 82 3.97 -10.87 14.31
CA ILE A 82 3.80 -9.46 14.69
C ILE A 82 2.33 -9.05 14.54
N GLY A 83 1.63 -9.54 13.52
CA GLY A 83 0.19 -9.34 13.35
C GLY A 83 -0.64 -9.93 14.50
N VAL A 84 -0.31 -11.13 14.97
CA VAL A 84 -0.94 -11.73 16.17
C VAL A 84 -0.69 -10.85 17.40
N LEU A 85 0.55 -10.40 17.61
CA LEU A 85 0.91 -9.51 18.73
C LEU A 85 0.17 -8.16 18.62
N SER A 86 0.03 -7.61 17.42
CA SER A 86 -0.76 -6.40 17.18
C SER A 86 -2.20 -6.56 17.65
N GLY A 87 -2.86 -7.65 17.22
CA GLY A 87 -4.23 -7.95 17.65
C GLY A 87 -4.34 -8.11 19.16
N LEU A 88 -3.42 -8.84 19.81
CA LEU A 88 -3.39 -9.05 21.26
C LEU A 88 -3.20 -7.73 22.03
N VAL A 89 -2.22 -6.91 21.62
CA VAL A 89 -1.92 -5.64 22.29
C VAL A 89 -3.08 -4.65 22.10
N SER A 90 -3.64 -4.56 20.90
CA SER A 90 -4.79 -3.68 20.63
C SER A 90 -6.03 -4.12 21.40
N TRP A 91 -6.35 -5.41 21.40
CA TRP A 91 -7.44 -6.00 22.14
C TRP A 91 -7.31 -5.75 23.65
N TYR A 92 -6.12 -6.00 24.21
CA TYR A 92 -5.83 -5.74 25.62
C TYR A 92 -5.94 -4.25 25.95
N GLY A 93 -5.43 -3.36 25.08
CA GLY A 93 -5.53 -1.92 25.23
C GLY A 93 -6.99 -1.44 25.30
N ILE A 94 -7.88 -2.03 24.48
CA ILE A 94 -9.32 -1.71 24.51
C ILE A 94 -9.95 -2.18 25.81
N ILE A 95 -9.66 -3.41 26.28
CA ILE A 95 -10.21 -3.94 27.54
C ILE A 95 -9.76 -3.08 28.74
N GLN A 96 -8.50 -2.68 28.77
CA GLN A 96 -7.94 -1.84 29.84
C GLN A 96 -8.26 -0.35 29.65
N GLN A 97 -9.01 0.04 28.61
CA GLN A 97 -9.30 1.45 28.28
C GLN A 97 -8.02 2.30 28.20
N SER A 98 -6.91 1.70 27.74
CA SER A 98 -5.60 2.36 27.64
C SER A 98 -5.32 2.80 26.20
N PHE A 99 -5.45 4.10 25.95
CA PHE A 99 -5.18 4.73 24.66
C PHE A 99 -3.78 4.44 24.12
N TRP A 100 -2.76 4.48 24.99
CA TRP A 100 -1.37 4.27 24.58
C TRP A 100 -1.08 2.82 24.20
N ILE A 101 -1.60 1.84 24.98
CA ILE A 101 -1.46 0.42 24.66
C ILE A 101 -2.15 0.13 23.31
N PHE A 102 -3.34 0.67 23.11
CA PHE A 102 -4.08 0.56 21.86
C PHE A 102 -3.29 1.15 20.67
N SER A 103 -2.68 2.31 20.84
CA SER A 103 -1.86 2.97 19.81
C SER A 103 -0.60 2.16 19.46
N VAL A 104 0.05 1.54 20.46
CA VAL A 104 1.18 0.62 20.25
C VAL A 104 0.74 -0.62 19.47
N GLY A 105 -0.44 -1.18 19.76
CA GLY A 105 -1.01 -2.29 19.00
C GLY A 105 -1.19 -1.96 17.52
N ASN A 106 -1.70 -0.75 17.22
CA ASN A 106 -1.82 -0.27 15.84
C ASN A 106 -0.44 -0.05 15.17
N MET A 107 0.57 0.42 15.91
CA MET A 107 1.94 0.50 15.40
C MET A 107 2.49 -0.87 14.99
N LEU A 108 2.21 -1.92 15.78
CA LEU A 108 2.59 -3.29 15.43
C LEU A 108 1.88 -3.79 14.18
N LEU A 109 0.61 -3.39 13.93
CA LEU A 109 -0.05 -3.69 12.66
C LEU A 109 0.71 -3.06 11.49
N GLY A 110 1.16 -1.82 11.65
CA GLY A 110 2.03 -1.16 10.68
C GLY A 110 3.33 -1.92 10.46
N ALA A 111 3.96 -2.41 11.53
CA ALA A 111 5.16 -3.25 11.41
C ALA A 111 4.89 -4.55 10.62
N TYR A 112 3.75 -5.20 10.84
CA TYR A 112 3.31 -6.33 9.99
C TYR A 112 3.13 -5.89 8.54
N GLN A 113 2.53 -4.73 8.29
CA GLN A 113 2.40 -4.16 6.95
C GLN A 113 3.76 -4.02 6.25
N GLY A 114 4.82 -3.65 6.96
CA GLY A 114 6.18 -3.59 6.43
C GLY A 114 6.65 -4.90 5.78
N PHE A 115 6.26 -6.05 6.32
CA PHE A 115 6.55 -7.36 5.69
C PHE A 115 5.63 -7.65 4.52
N THR A 116 4.34 -7.31 4.60
CA THR A 116 3.37 -7.66 3.56
C THR A 116 3.58 -6.89 2.26
N GLN A 117 4.23 -5.73 2.31
CA GLN A 117 4.62 -4.99 1.11
C GLN A 117 5.54 -5.80 0.18
N TYR A 118 6.30 -6.77 0.72
CA TYR A 118 7.15 -7.64 -0.07
C TYR A 118 6.41 -8.81 -0.73
N TYR A 119 5.15 -9.08 -0.39
CA TYR A 119 4.36 -10.16 -1.00
C TYR A 119 4.25 -10.01 -2.52
N ARG A 120 4.02 -8.79 -3.03
CA ARG A 120 3.95 -8.52 -4.47
C ARG A 120 5.25 -8.81 -5.21
N PHE A 121 6.38 -8.53 -4.57
CA PHE A 121 7.70 -8.83 -5.14
C PHE A 121 8.03 -10.32 -5.04
N ALA A 122 7.66 -10.97 -3.94
CA ALA A 122 7.80 -12.42 -3.80
C ALA A 122 6.96 -13.18 -4.84
N ALA A 123 5.79 -12.65 -5.20
CA ALA A 123 4.97 -13.19 -6.28
C ALA A 123 5.66 -13.03 -7.65
N ALA A 124 6.29 -11.87 -7.91
CA ALA A 124 7.07 -11.65 -9.11
C ALA A 124 8.25 -12.63 -9.24
N ASP A 125 8.91 -12.95 -8.13
CA ASP A 125 10.03 -13.89 -8.11
C ASP A 125 9.61 -15.35 -8.31
N ALA A 126 8.35 -15.67 -8.05
CA ALA A 126 7.81 -17.03 -8.19
C ALA A 126 7.46 -17.41 -9.64
N VAL A 127 7.50 -16.44 -10.58
CA VAL A 127 7.08 -16.59 -11.98
C VAL A 127 8.17 -16.13 -12.96
N PRO A 128 8.14 -16.55 -14.23
CA PRO A 128 9.03 -16.04 -15.27
C PRO A 128 8.85 -14.54 -15.49
N ASP A 129 9.88 -13.87 -16.04
CA ASP A 129 9.91 -12.42 -16.27
C ASP A 129 8.68 -11.89 -17.00
N ALA A 130 8.22 -12.59 -18.04
CA ALA A 130 7.02 -12.24 -18.78
C ALA A 130 5.73 -12.21 -17.93
N ALA A 131 5.69 -12.91 -16.80
CA ALA A 131 4.51 -12.99 -15.92
C ALA A 131 4.61 -12.11 -14.65
N LYS A 132 5.75 -11.45 -14.41
CA LYS A 132 5.98 -10.68 -13.16
C LYS A 132 4.92 -9.62 -12.91
N SER A 133 4.59 -8.80 -13.90
CA SER A 133 3.57 -7.75 -13.76
C SER A 133 2.19 -8.32 -13.43
N LYS A 134 1.84 -9.47 -14.04
CA LYS A 134 0.59 -10.18 -13.74
C LYS A 134 0.56 -10.70 -12.31
N ALA A 135 1.67 -11.26 -11.82
CA ALA A 135 1.77 -11.77 -10.45
C ALA A 135 1.67 -10.64 -9.41
N ILE A 136 2.37 -9.52 -9.63
CA ILE A 136 2.28 -8.32 -8.78
C ILE A 136 0.83 -7.82 -8.72
N SER A 137 0.24 -7.63 -9.89
CA SER A 137 -1.12 -7.13 -10.05
C SER A 137 -2.13 -8.03 -9.35
N PHE A 138 -1.99 -9.35 -9.51
CA PHE A 138 -2.89 -10.33 -8.91
C PHE A 138 -2.82 -10.31 -7.37
N VAL A 139 -1.64 -10.20 -6.76
CA VAL A 139 -1.51 -10.09 -5.29
C VAL A 139 -2.16 -8.81 -4.78
N ILE A 140 -2.00 -7.69 -5.49
CA ILE A 140 -2.63 -6.41 -5.12
C ILE A 140 -4.16 -6.50 -5.24
N ALA A 141 -4.69 -7.25 -6.19
CA ALA A 141 -6.13 -7.49 -6.37
C ALA A 141 -6.81 -8.10 -5.13
N ALA A 142 -6.06 -8.73 -4.23
CA ALA A 142 -6.55 -9.24 -2.95
C ALA A 142 -7.25 -8.16 -2.11
N GLY A 143 -6.92 -6.88 -2.31
CA GLY A 143 -7.58 -5.76 -1.69
C GLY A 143 -9.07 -5.64 -2.01
N VAL A 144 -9.55 -6.21 -3.11
CA VAL A 144 -10.98 -6.26 -3.42
C VAL A 144 -11.74 -7.07 -2.36
N ILE A 145 -11.20 -8.22 -1.95
CA ILE A 145 -11.79 -9.02 -0.87
C ILE A 145 -11.82 -8.21 0.42
N ALA A 146 -10.73 -7.56 0.75
CA ALA A 146 -10.58 -6.78 1.97
C ALA A 146 -11.50 -5.54 1.99
N ALA A 147 -11.77 -4.91 0.85
CA ALA A 147 -12.67 -3.77 0.73
C ALA A 147 -14.10 -4.09 1.20
N PHE A 148 -14.53 -5.34 1.04
CA PHE A 148 -15.82 -5.81 1.54
C PHE A 148 -15.69 -6.51 2.91
N ALA A 149 -14.72 -7.38 3.06
CA ALA A 149 -14.56 -8.20 4.26
C ALA A 149 -14.20 -7.35 5.49
N GLY A 150 -13.33 -6.35 5.35
CA GLY A 150 -12.88 -5.50 6.47
C GLY A 150 -14.02 -4.73 7.14
N PRO A 151 -14.76 -3.86 6.42
CA PRO A 151 -15.88 -3.12 7.01
C PRO A 151 -17.01 -4.01 7.52
N ASN A 152 -17.34 -5.10 6.80
CA ASN A 152 -18.38 -6.03 7.24
C ASN A 152 -17.97 -6.77 8.52
N LEU A 153 -16.71 -7.20 8.63
CA LEU A 153 -16.19 -7.82 9.84
C LEU A 153 -16.19 -6.81 11.01
N ALA A 154 -15.81 -5.56 10.75
CA ALA A 154 -15.89 -4.49 11.73
C ALA A 154 -17.32 -4.30 12.24
N LYS A 155 -18.28 -4.16 11.31
CA LYS A 155 -19.71 -3.99 11.64
C LYS A 155 -20.27 -5.19 12.44
N PHE A 156 -19.89 -6.41 12.05
CA PHE A 156 -20.36 -7.62 12.72
C PHE A 156 -19.80 -7.76 14.14
N THR A 157 -18.52 -7.40 14.34
CA THR A 157 -17.80 -7.67 15.60
C THR A 157 -17.81 -6.53 16.60
N GLN A 158 -18.14 -5.29 16.20
CA GLN A 158 -18.00 -4.08 17.04
C GLN A 158 -18.85 -4.11 18.32
N HIS A 159 -19.96 -4.82 18.32
CA HIS A 159 -20.90 -4.93 19.45
C HIS A 159 -20.94 -6.32 20.07
N LEU A 160 -20.04 -7.23 19.67
CA LEU A 160 -19.94 -8.53 20.32
C LEU A 160 -19.27 -8.37 21.69
N GLY A 161 -19.92 -8.92 22.72
CA GLY A 161 -19.41 -8.94 24.10
C GLY A 161 -19.59 -7.64 24.88
N ALA A 162 -19.07 -7.63 26.12
CA ALA A 162 -19.31 -6.55 27.10
C ALA A 162 -18.53 -5.25 26.77
N VAL A 163 -17.38 -5.35 26.09
CA VAL A 163 -16.57 -4.19 25.74
C VAL A 163 -16.67 -3.94 24.24
N PRO A 164 -17.24 -2.80 23.80
CA PRO A 164 -17.35 -2.46 22.38
C PRO A 164 -16.00 -2.52 21.68
N TYR A 165 -16.00 -2.96 20.42
CA TYR A 165 -14.83 -3.10 19.55
C TYR A 165 -13.79 -4.16 19.98
N ALA A 166 -13.82 -4.71 21.18
CA ALA A 166 -12.82 -5.68 21.65
C ALA A 166 -12.73 -6.90 20.70
N TYR A 167 -13.86 -7.46 20.30
CA TYR A 167 -13.89 -8.60 19.39
C TYR A 167 -13.47 -8.24 17.94
N SER A 168 -13.62 -6.99 17.53
CA SER A 168 -13.09 -6.53 16.24
C SER A 168 -11.56 -6.65 16.22
N TYR A 169 -10.88 -6.21 17.26
CA TYR A 169 -9.42 -6.32 17.38
C TYR A 169 -8.96 -7.74 17.69
N PHE A 170 -9.77 -8.54 18.38
CA PHE A 170 -9.52 -9.97 18.54
C PHE A 170 -9.54 -10.72 17.20
N SER A 171 -10.40 -10.32 16.25
CA SER A 171 -10.44 -10.93 14.92
C SER A 171 -9.14 -10.76 14.12
N ILE A 172 -8.32 -9.72 14.43
CA ILE A 172 -6.98 -9.54 13.84
C ILE A 172 -6.07 -10.73 14.20
N ILE A 173 -6.18 -11.24 15.43
CA ILE A 173 -5.43 -12.41 15.90
C ILE A 173 -5.76 -13.61 15.01
N LEU A 174 -7.07 -13.87 14.80
CA LEU A 174 -7.53 -14.99 13.99
C LEU A 174 -7.09 -14.87 12.53
N LEU A 175 -7.24 -13.68 11.93
CA LEU A 175 -6.79 -13.40 10.57
C LEU A 175 -5.27 -13.59 10.43
N SER A 176 -4.49 -13.16 11.43
CA SER A 176 -3.03 -13.29 11.41
C SER A 176 -2.57 -14.74 11.62
N ILE A 177 -3.28 -15.54 12.44
CA ILE A 177 -3.02 -16.98 12.59
C ILE A 177 -3.34 -17.70 11.29
N LEU A 178 -4.45 -17.40 10.62
CA LEU A 178 -4.78 -17.96 9.32
C LEU A 178 -3.72 -17.57 8.29
N ALA A 179 -3.27 -16.32 8.27
CA ALA A 179 -2.19 -15.86 7.40
C ALA A 179 -0.88 -16.59 7.69
N PHE A 180 -0.55 -16.88 8.95
CA PHE A 180 0.61 -17.69 9.35
C PHE A 180 0.52 -19.10 8.72
N GLY A 181 -0.64 -19.74 8.82
CA GLY A 181 -0.88 -21.06 8.20
C GLY A 181 -0.66 -21.01 6.68
N VAL A 182 -1.25 -20.01 6.00
CA VAL A 182 -1.10 -19.86 4.55
C VAL A 182 0.36 -19.61 4.15
N VAL A 183 1.05 -18.68 4.83
CA VAL A 183 2.45 -18.34 4.57
C VAL A 183 3.38 -19.54 4.84
N SER A 184 3.05 -20.39 5.81
CA SER A 184 3.83 -21.60 6.12
C SER A 184 3.87 -22.60 4.98
N LEU A 185 2.89 -22.57 4.06
CA LEU A 185 2.81 -23.43 2.88
C LEU A 185 3.65 -22.93 1.70
N LEU A 186 4.18 -21.70 1.75
CA LEU A 186 5.00 -21.12 0.69
C LEU A 186 6.26 -21.96 0.43
N LYS A 187 6.48 -22.25 -0.85
CA LYS A 187 7.68 -22.94 -1.35
C LYS A 187 8.55 -21.99 -2.15
N LEU A 188 9.00 -20.93 -1.49
CA LEU A 188 9.87 -19.90 -2.09
C LEU A 188 11.31 -20.38 -2.10
N GLN A 189 12.11 -19.85 -3.04
CA GLN A 189 13.53 -20.18 -3.12
C GLN A 189 14.22 -19.77 -1.82
N LYS A 190 15.13 -20.65 -1.36
CA LYS A 190 16.02 -20.31 -0.23
C LYS A 190 16.84 -19.06 -0.59
N PRO A 191 17.26 -18.26 0.41
CA PRO A 191 18.24 -17.21 0.16
C PRO A 191 19.37 -17.79 -0.68
N ILE A 192 19.78 -17.08 -1.72
CA ILE A 192 20.97 -17.46 -2.45
C ILE A 192 22.10 -17.32 -1.45
N ASN A 193 22.58 -18.46 -0.90
CA ASN A 193 23.83 -18.50 -0.16
C ASN A 193 24.90 -18.08 -1.18
N LEU A 194 25.23 -16.80 -1.22
CA LEU A 194 26.40 -16.34 -1.97
C LEU A 194 27.58 -17.17 -1.44
N PRO A 195 28.36 -17.80 -2.33
CA PRO A 195 29.53 -18.55 -1.89
C PRO A 195 30.36 -17.66 -0.99
N THR A 196 30.71 -18.16 0.20
CA THR A 196 31.57 -17.47 1.17
C THR A 196 33.00 -17.30 0.65
N ASN A 197 33.34 -17.95 -0.46
CA ASN A 197 34.63 -17.87 -1.12
C ASN A 197 34.67 -16.67 -2.09
N GLY A 198 35.05 -15.49 -1.62
CA GLY A 198 35.69 -14.36 -2.32
C GLY A 198 35.14 -13.82 -3.65
N THR A 199 34.30 -14.57 -4.38
CA THR A 199 33.80 -14.26 -5.72
C THR A 199 32.34 -13.79 -5.77
N ALA A 200 31.71 -13.56 -4.61
CA ALA A 200 30.35 -13.00 -4.58
C ALA A 200 30.36 -11.62 -5.26
N LYS A 201 29.75 -11.51 -6.44
CA LYS A 201 29.56 -10.21 -7.12
C LYS A 201 28.84 -9.29 -6.16
N LYS A 202 29.56 -8.32 -5.58
CA LYS A 202 28.94 -7.23 -4.84
C LYS A 202 28.00 -6.51 -5.80
N GLY A 203 26.70 -6.49 -5.48
CA GLY A 203 25.74 -5.69 -6.26
C GLY A 203 26.13 -4.21 -6.23
N ARG A 204 25.70 -3.45 -7.24
CA ARG A 204 25.94 -1.99 -7.36
C ARG A 204 25.56 -1.28 -6.05
N PRO A 205 26.25 -0.21 -5.65
CA PRO A 205 25.82 0.63 -4.53
C PRO A 205 24.44 1.25 -4.83
N LEU A 206 23.63 1.47 -3.79
CA LEU A 206 22.28 2.04 -3.95
C LEU A 206 22.28 3.35 -4.74
N LYS A 207 23.28 4.21 -4.50
CA LYS A 207 23.49 5.48 -5.21
C LYS A 207 23.59 5.33 -6.73
N GLU A 208 24.12 4.22 -7.23
CA GLU A 208 24.20 3.91 -8.66
C GLU A 208 22.85 3.43 -9.19
N ILE A 209 22.16 2.58 -8.42
CA ILE A 209 20.85 2.03 -8.79
C ILE A 209 19.82 3.16 -8.92
N ILE A 210 19.78 4.10 -7.97
CA ILE A 210 18.82 5.21 -7.97
C ILE A 210 19.09 6.26 -9.06
N LYS A 211 20.28 6.27 -9.68
CA LYS A 211 20.56 7.13 -10.84
C LYS A 211 20.03 6.56 -12.15
N ASN A 212 19.65 5.30 -12.18
CA ASN A 212 19.06 4.69 -13.36
C ASN A 212 17.69 5.33 -13.64
N LYS A 213 17.45 5.71 -14.90
CA LYS A 213 16.24 6.42 -15.32
C LYS A 213 14.96 5.63 -15.02
N ASP A 214 14.99 4.30 -15.19
CA ASP A 214 13.85 3.43 -14.88
C ASP A 214 13.60 3.35 -13.37
N THR A 215 14.65 3.37 -12.55
CA THR A 215 14.50 3.45 -11.10
C THR A 215 13.86 4.78 -10.70
N ILE A 216 14.28 5.89 -11.29
CA ILE A 216 13.70 7.21 -11.03
C ILE A 216 12.21 7.21 -11.38
N LEU A 217 11.84 6.71 -12.56
CA LEU A 217 10.43 6.64 -12.96
C LEU A 217 9.62 5.71 -12.05
N ALA A 218 10.17 4.56 -11.66
CA ALA A 218 9.49 3.62 -10.75
C ALA A 218 9.23 4.25 -9.36
N LEU A 219 10.23 4.94 -8.80
CA LEU A 219 10.12 5.67 -7.54
C LEU A 219 9.10 6.82 -7.64
N LEU A 220 9.23 7.67 -8.66
CA LEU A 220 8.32 8.80 -8.88
C LEU A 220 6.88 8.32 -9.07
N SER A 221 6.65 7.29 -9.88
CA SER A 221 5.31 6.73 -10.12
C SER A 221 4.67 6.28 -8.82
N SER A 222 5.36 5.44 -8.06
CA SER A 222 4.84 4.91 -6.80
C SER A 222 4.66 6.00 -5.75
N ALA A 223 5.63 6.92 -5.60
CA ALA A 223 5.53 8.02 -4.64
C ALA A 223 4.39 8.99 -5.01
N THR A 224 4.26 9.37 -6.29
CA THR A 224 3.17 10.22 -6.77
C THR A 224 1.81 9.61 -6.50
N ALA A 225 1.64 8.30 -6.77
CA ALA A 225 0.40 7.58 -6.48
C ALA A 225 0.00 7.71 -5.00
N PHE A 226 0.94 7.48 -4.09
CA PHE A 226 0.67 7.50 -2.65
C PHE A 226 0.54 8.92 -2.08
N VAL A 227 1.28 9.90 -2.60
CA VAL A 227 1.14 11.31 -2.21
C VAL A 227 -0.25 11.83 -2.56
N VAL A 228 -0.68 11.63 -3.81
CA VAL A 228 -2.01 12.06 -4.27
C VAL A 228 -3.11 11.35 -3.48
N MET A 229 -3.00 10.02 -3.32
CA MET A 229 -3.95 9.22 -2.55
C MET A 229 -4.00 9.70 -1.08
N GLY A 230 -2.86 9.85 -0.42
CA GLY A 230 -2.79 10.26 0.98
C GLY A 230 -3.42 11.64 1.21
N MET A 231 -3.14 12.60 0.32
CA MET A 231 -3.74 13.92 0.36
C MET A 231 -5.27 13.85 0.17
N ALA A 232 -5.73 13.17 -0.89
CA ALA A 232 -7.14 13.04 -1.21
C ALA A 232 -7.93 12.34 -0.10
N MET A 233 -7.41 11.21 0.42
CA MET A 233 -8.08 10.43 1.46
C MET A 233 -8.19 11.20 2.79
N THR A 234 -7.18 12.01 3.12
CA THR A 234 -7.17 12.80 4.36
C THR A 234 -8.12 13.98 4.27
N THR A 235 -8.19 14.67 3.12
CA THR A 235 -8.95 15.91 2.99
C THR A 235 -10.40 15.72 2.54
N THR A 236 -10.73 14.61 1.86
CA THR A 236 -12.11 14.36 1.36
C THR A 236 -13.17 14.38 2.47
N PRO A 237 -13.01 13.70 3.63
CA PRO A 237 -14.03 13.75 4.68
C PRO A 237 -14.22 15.17 5.23
N ILE A 238 -13.13 15.92 5.37
CA ILE A 238 -13.15 17.31 5.86
C ILE A 238 -13.89 18.20 4.86
N ALA A 239 -13.56 18.08 3.57
CA ALA A 239 -14.17 18.85 2.50
C ALA A 239 -15.66 18.56 2.37
N MET A 240 -16.05 17.28 2.36
CA MET A 240 -17.45 16.88 2.27
C MET A 240 -18.26 17.42 3.45
N HIS A 241 -17.74 17.36 4.65
CA HIS A 241 -18.39 17.96 5.82
C HIS A 241 -18.51 19.48 5.66
N GLY A 242 -17.45 20.17 5.22
CA GLY A 242 -17.45 21.62 4.97
C GLY A 242 -18.42 22.05 3.88
N PHE A 243 -18.74 21.20 2.90
CA PHE A 243 -19.75 21.43 1.86
C PHE A 243 -21.16 20.97 2.26
N GLY A 244 -21.39 20.53 3.51
CA GLY A 244 -22.69 20.18 4.04
C GLY A 244 -23.22 18.80 3.62
N HIS A 245 -22.34 17.87 3.19
CA HIS A 245 -22.77 16.49 2.92
C HIS A 245 -23.10 15.74 4.22
N PRO A 246 -24.04 14.77 4.18
CA PRO A 246 -24.35 13.89 5.30
C PRO A 246 -23.09 13.20 5.84
N SER A 247 -23.04 12.95 7.15
CA SER A 247 -21.88 12.41 7.84
C SER A 247 -21.45 10.99 7.43
N ASP A 248 -22.34 10.22 6.80
CA ASP A 248 -22.09 8.89 6.24
C ASP A 248 -21.56 8.89 4.80
N SER A 249 -21.74 10.02 4.09
CA SER A 249 -21.36 10.16 2.68
C SER A 249 -19.86 9.92 2.41
N PRO A 250 -18.91 10.40 3.23
CA PRO A 250 -17.50 10.14 3.04
C PRO A 250 -17.13 8.64 3.02
N ALA A 251 -17.81 7.83 3.84
CA ALA A 251 -17.56 6.39 3.88
C ALA A 251 -17.88 5.73 2.53
N THR A 252 -18.97 6.12 1.89
CA THR A 252 -19.34 5.62 0.55
C THR A 252 -18.32 6.05 -0.50
N VAL A 253 -17.87 7.30 -0.46
CA VAL A 253 -16.85 7.81 -1.40
C VAL A 253 -15.52 7.06 -1.24
N ILE A 254 -15.09 6.81 0.00
CA ILE A 254 -13.89 6.03 0.30
C ILE A 254 -14.03 4.58 -0.19
N GLN A 255 -15.21 3.98 -0.06
CA GLN A 255 -15.46 2.63 -0.56
C GLN A 255 -15.27 2.54 -2.09
N TRP A 256 -15.80 3.49 -2.84
CA TRP A 256 -15.59 3.57 -4.28
C TRP A 256 -14.13 3.80 -4.66
N HIS A 257 -13.41 4.63 -3.89
CA HIS A 257 -11.98 4.81 -4.04
C HIS A 257 -11.22 3.48 -3.90
N VAL A 258 -11.49 2.74 -2.82
CA VAL A 258 -10.86 1.44 -2.56
C VAL A 258 -11.14 0.43 -3.68
N LEU A 259 -12.37 0.43 -4.21
CA LEU A 259 -12.70 -0.37 -5.39
C LEU A 259 -11.89 0.07 -6.62
N GLY A 260 -11.75 1.37 -6.86
CA GLY A 260 -10.90 1.92 -7.92
C GLY A 260 -9.42 1.52 -7.78
N MET A 261 -8.92 1.41 -6.54
CA MET A 261 -7.55 0.97 -6.27
C MET A 261 -7.33 -0.51 -6.60
N PHE A 262 -8.22 -1.39 -6.23
CA PHE A 262 -7.94 -2.83 -6.22
C PHE A 262 -8.61 -3.61 -7.35
N LEU A 263 -9.80 -3.23 -7.79
CA LEU A 263 -10.53 -3.93 -8.84
C LEU A 263 -9.76 -3.98 -10.17
N PRO A 264 -9.14 -2.88 -10.65
CA PRO A 264 -8.36 -2.91 -11.88
C PRO A 264 -7.15 -3.82 -11.81
N SER A 265 -6.66 -4.16 -10.63
CA SER A 265 -5.49 -5.03 -10.45
C SER A 265 -5.66 -6.41 -11.06
N PHE A 266 -6.89 -6.90 -11.27
CA PHE A 266 -7.11 -8.17 -11.95
C PHE A 266 -6.62 -8.15 -13.42
N PHE A 267 -6.57 -6.99 -14.06
CA PHE A 267 -6.18 -6.85 -15.47
C PHE A 267 -5.02 -5.89 -15.71
N THR A 268 -4.64 -5.02 -14.76
CA THR A 268 -3.52 -4.07 -14.94
C THR A 268 -2.23 -4.77 -15.34
N GLY A 269 -1.92 -5.92 -14.76
CA GLY A 269 -0.75 -6.70 -15.14
C GLY A 269 -0.78 -7.22 -16.58
N MET A 270 -1.98 -7.58 -17.10
CA MET A 270 -2.17 -7.95 -18.50
C MET A 270 -2.05 -6.74 -19.43
N LEU A 271 -2.57 -5.58 -19.00
CA LEU A 271 -2.41 -4.33 -19.75
C LEU A 271 -0.94 -3.94 -19.88
N ILE A 272 -0.15 -4.12 -18.81
CA ILE A 272 1.30 -3.89 -18.85
C ILE A 272 1.99 -4.84 -19.84
N GLN A 273 1.59 -6.13 -19.87
CA GLN A 273 2.14 -7.08 -20.83
C GLN A 273 1.79 -6.72 -22.28
N LYS A 274 0.56 -6.23 -22.52
CA LYS A 274 0.06 -5.92 -23.88
C LYS A 274 0.57 -4.57 -24.39
N PHE A 275 0.58 -3.55 -23.54
CA PHE A 275 0.85 -2.16 -23.97
C PHE A 275 2.20 -1.61 -23.49
N GLY A 276 2.90 -2.34 -22.63
CA GLY A 276 4.14 -1.89 -22.01
C GLY A 276 3.92 -1.08 -20.73
N VAL A 277 4.91 -1.12 -19.86
CA VAL A 277 4.82 -0.51 -18.51
C VAL A 277 4.79 1.01 -18.56
N TYR A 278 5.53 1.62 -19.49
CA TYR A 278 5.60 3.09 -19.61
C TYR A 278 4.27 3.70 -20.02
N ARG A 279 3.53 3.05 -20.93
CA ARG A 279 2.20 3.53 -21.35
C ARG A 279 1.18 3.43 -20.22
N ILE A 280 1.25 2.38 -19.40
CA ILE A 280 0.34 2.23 -18.25
C ILE A 280 0.65 3.28 -17.17
N ILE A 281 1.93 3.55 -16.87
CA ILE A 281 2.32 4.65 -15.98
C ILE A 281 1.83 5.99 -16.53
N PHE A 282 2.04 6.27 -17.80
CA PHE A 282 1.57 7.49 -18.46
C PHE A 282 0.04 7.65 -18.33
N THR A 283 -0.73 6.60 -18.62
CA THR A 283 -2.19 6.60 -18.46
C THR A 283 -2.60 6.86 -17.01
N GLY A 284 -1.90 6.27 -16.04
CA GLY A 284 -2.15 6.52 -14.62
C GLY A 284 -1.95 7.99 -14.23
N ILE A 285 -0.93 8.66 -14.78
CA ILE A 285 -0.71 10.09 -14.55
C ILE A 285 -1.86 10.93 -15.16
N LEU A 286 -2.31 10.60 -16.37
CA LEU A 286 -3.44 11.27 -17.00
C LEU A 286 -4.73 11.12 -16.17
N LEU A 287 -4.96 9.95 -15.58
CA LEU A 287 -6.08 9.74 -14.66
C LEU A 287 -5.97 10.61 -13.41
N LEU A 288 -4.77 10.77 -12.83
CA LEU A 288 -4.59 11.66 -11.67
C LEU A 288 -4.74 13.15 -12.04
N LEU A 289 -4.38 13.54 -13.26
CA LEU A 289 -4.69 14.89 -13.76
C LEU A 289 -6.19 15.10 -13.98
N LEU A 290 -6.88 14.08 -14.53
CA LEU A 290 -8.34 14.09 -14.67
C LEU A 290 -9.04 14.18 -13.31
N TYR A 291 -8.50 13.47 -12.29
CA TYR A 291 -8.97 13.61 -10.92
C TYR A 291 -8.95 15.07 -10.46
N ILE A 292 -7.83 15.78 -10.64
CA ILE A 292 -7.73 17.19 -10.20
C ILE A 292 -8.80 18.03 -10.92
N ILE A 293 -8.98 17.84 -12.22
CA ILE A 293 -10.01 18.58 -12.98
C ILE A 293 -11.39 18.35 -12.37
N ILE A 294 -11.77 17.08 -12.11
CA ILE A 294 -13.08 16.74 -11.53
C ILE A 294 -13.21 17.33 -10.11
N ALA A 295 -12.15 17.24 -9.31
CA ALA A 295 -12.14 17.71 -7.93
C ALA A 295 -12.34 19.23 -7.82
N VAL A 296 -11.76 20.00 -8.75
CA VAL A 296 -11.87 21.48 -8.71
C VAL A 296 -13.09 22.04 -9.44
N THR A 297 -13.76 21.22 -10.28
CA THR A 297 -14.95 21.68 -11.06
C THR A 297 -16.28 21.49 -10.37
N GLY A 298 -16.31 20.78 -9.22
CA GLY A 298 -17.55 20.58 -8.48
C GLY A 298 -17.35 20.01 -7.09
N ASN A 299 -18.33 20.25 -6.24
CA ASN A 299 -18.34 19.81 -4.83
C ASN A 299 -19.57 18.93 -4.49
N GLY A 300 -20.30 18.47 -5.49
CA GLY A 300 -21.42 17.55 -5.30
C GLY A 300 -20.96 16.13 -4.94
N PHE A 301 -21.85 15.31 -4.38
CA PHE A 301 -21.56 13.93 -4.01
C PHE A 301 -20.99 13.11 -5.18
N THR A 302 -21.59 13.22 -6.36
CA THR A 302 -21.11 12.52 -7.57
C THR A 302 -19.72 12.94 -7.97
N ASN A 303 -19.34 14.25 -7.82
CA ASN A 303 -18.00 14.72 -8.08
C ASN A 303 -16.99 14.03 -7.15
N PHE A 304 -17.27 13.96 -5.85
CA PHE A 304 -16.42 13.26 -4.89
C PHE A 304 -16.27 11.78 -5.21
N VAL A 305 -17.38 11.06 -5.50
CA VAL A 305 -17.34 9.64 -5.86
C VAL A 305 -16.49 9.43 -7.11
N THR A 306 -16.74 10.20 -8.17
CA THR A 306 -16.02 10.06 -9.45
C THR A 306 -14.55 10.43 -9.28
N ALA A 307 -14.25 11.55 -8.63
CA ALA A 307 -12.88 12.00 -8.37
C ALA A 307 -12.10 10.93 -7.61
N LEU A 308 -12.63 10.44 -6.49
CA LEU A 308 -11.92 9.47 -5.65
C LEU A 308 -11.80 8.09 -6.32
N PHE A 309 -12.79 7.66 -7.12
CA PHE A 309 -12.67 6.46 -7.93
C PHE A 309 -11.53 6.58 -8.95
N ILE A 310 -11.42 7.73 -9.63
CA ILE A 310 -10.34 8.02 -10.59
C ILE A 310 -8.97 8.08 -9.89
N VAL A 311 -8.88 8.66 -8.68
CA VAL A 311 -7.65 8.57 -7.87
C VAL A 311 -7.25 7.11 -7.65
N GLY A 312 -8.21 6.26 -7.26
CA GLY A 312 -7.97 4.84 -7.05
C GLY A 312 -7.42 4.15 -8.30
N LEU A 313 -8.02 4.40 -9.46
CA LEU A 313 -7.59 3.85 -10.74
C LEU A 313 -6.21 4.35 -11.14
N GLY A 314 -5.94 5.65 -11.01
CA GLY A 314 -4.64 6.26 -11.28
C GLY A 314 -3.55 5.71 -10.36
N TRP A 315 -3.86 5.59 -9.06
CA TRP A 315 -2.99 4.95 -8.07
C TRP A 315 -2.64 3.51 -8.48
N ASN A 316 -3.62 2.72 -8.89
CA ASN A 316 -3.43 1.34 -9.32
C ASN A 316 -2.41 1.24 -10.47
N PHE A 317 -2.60 2.04 -11.51
CA PHE A 317 -1.73 2.03 -12.70
C PHE A 317 -0.30 2.48 -12.37
N LEU A 318 -0.16 3.51 -11.55
CA LEU A 318 1.15 4.03 -11.15
C LEU A 318 1.87 3.09 -10.18
N PHE A 319 1.19 2.53 -9.19
CA PHE A 319 1.80 1.66 -8.19
C PHE A 319 2.18 0.29 -8.75
N ILE A 320 1.28 -0.34 -9.53
CA ILE A 320 1.58 -1.61 -10.20
C ILE A 320 2.62 -1.41 -11.30
N GLY A 321 2.49 -0.33 -12.08
CA GLY A 321 3.46 0.05 -13.10
C GLY A 321 4.85 0.30 -12.52
N GLY A 322 4.95 1.14 -11.48
CA GLY A 322 6.20 1.43 -10.76
C GLY A 322 6.82 0.17 -10.15
N SER A 323 6.02 -0.65 -9.46
CA SER A 323 6.48 -1.92 -8.88
C SER A 323 6.99 -2.89 -9.96
N SER A 324 6.28 -2.97 -11.10
CA SER A 324 6.68 -3.83 -12.23
C SER A 324 7.96 -3.32 -12.89
N LEU A 325 8.09 -2.01 -13.09
CA LEU A 325 9.29 -1.40 -13.66
C LEU A 325 10.49 -1.61 -12.74
N LEU A 326 10.32 -1.46 -11.43
CA LEU A 326 11.37 -1.67 -10.45
C LEU A 326 11.96 -3.09 -10.54
N THR A 327 11.13 -4.11 -10.79
CA THR A 327 11.61 -5.51 -10.93
C THR A 327 12.53 -5.74 -12.13
N LYS A 328 12.58 -4.84 -13.10
CA LYS A 328 13.46 -4.91 -14.28
C LYS A 328 14.83 -4.28 -14.04
N VAL A 329 14.97 -3.46 -13.01
CA VAL A 329 16.17 -2.60 -12.81
C VAL A 329 17.24 -3.26 -11.95
N TYR A 330 16.85 -3.95 -10.89
CA TYR A 330 17.79 -4.52 -9.94
C TYR A 330 18.25 -5.93 -10.34
N ARG A 331 19.47 -6.25 -9.98
CA ARG A 331 20.01 -7.60 -10.03
C ARG A 331 19.57 -8.40 -8.80
N PRO A 332 19.62 -9.75 -8.82
CA PRO A 332 19.23 -10.56 -7.65
C PRO A 332 19.87 -10.14 -6.33
N GLU A 333 21.14 -9.72 -6.37
CA GLU A 333 21.91 -9.29 -5.18
C GLU A 333 21.51 -7.90 -4.66
N GLU A 334 20.81 -7.12 -5.48
CA GLU A 334 20.41 -5.74 -5.21
C GLU A 334 18.96 -5.61 -4.78
N LYS A 335 18.19 -6.69 -4.94
CA LYS A 335 16.74 -6.76 -4.82
C LYS A 335 16.23 -6.15 -3.51
N GLU A 336 16.65 -6.70 -2.38
CA GLU A 336 16.09 -6.32 -1.07
C GLU A 336 16.36 -4.85 -0.75
N LYS A 337 17.57 -4.36 -1.02
CA LYS A 337 17.91 -2.94 -0.75
C LYS A 337 17.16 -1.98 -1.66
N THR A 338 16.91 -2.38 -2.93
CA THR A 338 16.20 -1.54 -3.90
C THR A 338 14.71 -1.47 -3.58
N GLN A 339 14.10 -2.61 -3.23
CA GLN A 339 12.70 -2.70 -2.82
C GLN A 339 12.47 -1.94 -1.50
N ALA A 340 13.37 -2.11 -0.52
CA ALA A 340 13.29 -1.40 0.75
C ALA A 340 13.37 0.12 0.57
N PHE A 341 14.30 0.58 -0.28
CA PHE A 341 14.45 2.01 -0.57
C PHE A 341 13.20 2.58 -1.27
N ASN A 342 12.66 1.85 -2.26
CA ASN A 342 11.43 2.24 -2.94
C ASN A 342 10.29 2.41 -1.94
N ASP A 343 10.01 1.38 -1.15
CA ASP A 343 8.85 1.39 -0.27
C ASP A 343 9.03 2.37 0.89
N PHE A 344 10.23 2.50 1.45
CA PHE A 344 10.54 3.54 2.44
C PHE A 344 10.26 4.94 1.87
N THR A 345 10.72 5.24 0.66
CA THR A 345 10.49 6.53 -0.01
C THR A 345 9.00 6.78 -0.21
N VAL A 346 8.27 5.79 -0.70
CA VAL A 346 6.82 5.88 -0.97
C VAL A 346 6.04 6.16 0.31
N PHE A 347 6.25 5.37 1.37
CA PHE A 347 5.50 5.54 2.62
C PHE A 347 5.92 6.77 3.40
N THR A 348 7.18 7.20 3.31
CA THR A 348 7.63 8.48 3.87
C THR A 348 6.97 9.66 3.15
N ALA A 349 6.93 9.65 1.82
CA ALA A 349 6.27 10.68 1.03
C ALA A 349 4.76 10.75 1.33
N MET A 350 4.10 9.58 1.45
CA MET A 350 2.70 9.50 1.88
C MET A 350 2.48 10.10 3.28
N ALA A 351 3.33 9.74 4.24
CA ALA A 351 3.21 10.24 5.61
C ALA A 351 3.34 11.76 5.66
N ILE A 352 4.32 12.32 4.94
CA ILE A 352 4.53 13.77 4.82
C ILE A 352 3.30 14.44 4.19
N SER A 353 2.80 13.91 3.07
CA SER A 353 1.63 14.48 2.39
C SER A 353 0.39 14.47 3.27
N SER A 354 0.12 13.37 3.96
CA SER A 354 -1.03 13.25 4.87
C SER A 354 -0.89 14.18 6.09
N PHE A 355 0.32 14.36 6.60
CA PHE A 355 0.58 15.28 7.73
C PHE A 355 0.27 16.74 7.35
N PHE A 356 0.69 17.17 6.18
CA PHE A 356 0.45 18.54 5.72
C PHE A 356 -0.96 18.75 5.12
N ALA A 357 -1.70 17.70 4.83
CA ALA A 357 -3.00 17.77 4.16
C ALA A 357 -4.01 18.65 4.89
N GLY A 358 -4.11 18.52 6.21
CA GLY A 358 -5.02 19.34 7.04
C GLY A 358 -4.66 20.83 7.03
N SER A 359 -3.37 21.15 7.19
CA SER A 359 -2.90 22.52 7.15
C SER A 359 -3.10 23.17 5.77
N LEU A 360 -2.82 22.42 4.71
CA LEU A 360 -3.07 22.89 3.34
C LEU A 360 -4.56 23.13 3.10
N TYR A 361 -5.42 22.24 3.60
CA TYR A 361 -6.87 22.42 3.48
C TYR A 361 -7.36 23.67 4.23
N ASN A 362 -6.88 23.89 5.45
CA ASN A 362 -7.27 25.06 6.24
C ASN A 362 -6.84 26.40 5.61
N ASN A 363 -5.69 26.43 4.93
CA ASN A 363 -5.16 27.65 4.33
C ASN A 363 -5.65 27.88 2.90
N PHE A 364 -5.85 26.84 2.10
CA PHE A 364 -6.12 26.95 0.66
C PHE A 364 -7.44 26.30 0.22
N GLY A 365 -8.18 25.68 1.15
CA GLY A 365 -9.42 24.99 0.88
C GLY A 365 -9.25 23.74 -0.01
N TRP A 366 -10.38 23.17 -0.43
CA TRP A 366 -10.41 21.97 -1.26
C TRP A 366 -9.68 22.10 -2.59
N ASN A 367 -9.91 23.21 -3.31
CA ASN A 367 -9.27 23.46 -4.60
C ASN A 367 -7.76 23.61 -4.47
N GLY A 368 -7.29 24.37 -3.47
CA GLY A 368 -5.87 24.58 -3.25
C GLY A 368 -5.11 23.29 -2.93
N VAL A 369 -5.68 22.42 -2.11
CA VAL A 369 -5.10 21.09 -1.80
C VAL A 369 -4.90 20.26 -3.06
N ASN A 370 -5.87 20.29 -3.99
CA ASN A 370 -5.77 19.55 -5.23
C ASN A 370 -4.78 20.16 -6.22
N LEU A 371 -4.77 21.49 -6.34
CA LEU A 371 -3.87 22.19 -7.25
C LEU A 371 -2.39 22.11 -6.84
N VAL A 372 -2.09 22.02 -5.55
CA VAL A 372 -0.70 21.85 -5.05
C VAL A 372 -0.04 20.56 -5.52
N LEU A 373 -0.83 19.58 -5.97
CA LEU A 373 -0.32 18.31 -6.51
C LEU A 373 0.16 18.42 -7.96
N LEU A 374 -0.23 19.48 -8.70
CA LEU A 374 0.11 19.66 -10.11
C LEU A 374 1.62 19.63 -10.40
N PRO A 375 2.48 20.33 -9.65
CA PRO A 375 3.92 20.29 -9.92
C PRO A 375 4.49 18.86 -9.88
N LEU A 376 4.09 18.07 -8.89
CA LEU A 376 4.52 16.66 -8.78
C LEU A 376 4.04 15.83 -9.97
N LEU A 377 2.78 15.97 -10.37
CA LEU A 377 2.21 15.27 -11.52
C LEU A 377 2.88 15.68 -12.84
N ILE A 378 3.17 16.97 -13.03
CA ILE A 378 3.87 17.48 -14.22
C ILE A 378 5.28 16.91 -14.30
N VAL A 379 6.04 16.92 -13.20
CA VAL A 379 7.39 16.33 -13.17
C VAL A 379 7.34 14.85 -13.52
N THR A 380 6.43 14.10 -12.91
CA THR A 380 6.27 12.66 -13.18
C THR A 380 5.86 12.41 -14.63
N LEU A 381 4.98 13.25 -15.19
CA LEU A 381 4.55 13.19 -16.60
C LEU A 381 5.72 13.42 -17.56
N ILE A 382 6.53 14.45 -17.33
CA ILE A 382 7.69 14.76 -18.17
C ILE A 382 8.67 13.58 -18.18
N VAL A 383 8.95 12.99 -17.01
CA VAL A 383 9.84 11.83 -16.92
C VAL A 383 9.23 10.64 -17.66
N ALA A 384 7.94 10.36 -17.48
CA ALA A 384 7.24 9.25 -18.15
C ALA A 384 7.26 9.40 -19.68
N ILE A 385 6.99 10.60 -20.20
CA ILE A 385 7.02 10.87 -21.66
C ILE A 385 8.43 10.64 -22.24
N ARG A 386 9.47 11.13 -21.55
CA ARG A 386 10.86 10.96 -21.99
C ARG A 386 11.24 9.47 -22.07
N MET A 387 10.84 8.69 -21.07
CA MET A 387 11.13 7.26 -21.02
C MET A 387 10.33 6.48 -22.07
N MET A 388 9.05 6.79 -22.26
CA MET A 388 8.22 6.16 -23.27
C MET A 388 8.76 6.42 -24.70
N LYS A 389 9.24 7.65 -24.99
CA LYS A 389 9.87 7.96 -26.28
C LYS A 389 11.21 7.23 -26.50
N ALA A 390 11.97 7.00 -25.43
CA ALA A 390 13.22 6.23 -25.51
C ALA A 390 12.96 4.74 -25.80
N ASP A 391 11.93 4.17 -25.16
CA ASP A 391 11.51 2.77 -25.37
C ASP A 391 11.10 2.51 -26.84
N ILE A 392 10.28 3.40 -27.41
CA ILE A 392 9.85 3.30 -28.81
C ILE A 392 11.06 3.31 -29.80
N LYS A 393 12.12 4.08 -29.49
CA LYS A 393 13.31 4.16 -30.34
C LYS A 393 14.21 2.92 -30.27
N THR A 394 14.09 2.09 -29.25
CA THR A 394 14.87 0.85 -29.10
C THR A 394 14.18 -0.35 -29.74
N ASP A 395 12.89 -0.24 -30.06
CA ASP A 395 12.10 -1.28 -30.73
C ASP A 395 12.21 -1.21 -32.26
N TYR A 396 12.88 -0.18 -32.81
CA TYR A 396 13.26 -0.02 -34.22
C TYR A 396 14.78 -0.11 -34.42
#